data_fccec9f4de7cdd6b730f52f5f874e8a9
#
_entry.id   fccec9f4de7cdd6b730f52f5f874e8a9
#
_cell.length_a   1.000
_cell.length_b   1.000
_cell.length_c   1.000
_cell.angle_alpha   90.00
_cell.angle_beta   90.00
_cell.angle_gamma   90.00
#
_symmetry.space_group_name_H-M   'P 1'
#
loop_
_entity.id
_entity.type
_entity.pdbx_description
1 polymer ?
#
loop_
_entity_poly.entity_id
_entity_poly.type
_entity_poly.pdbx_seq_one_letter_code
_entity_poly.pdbx_strand_id
1 'polypeptide(L)'
;MNIYKWISLSSLTVCAMVLSGCQNPNSGGPDGLGGVSGTAIGDDVLLTDQNGLPSDGDRSMFEYVYFSYDSSGVESRETQKIEAVANYLNGNSSKGVILEGHCDERGSREYNLALGERRVLSVRDYLISLGVNDSAIQTKSYGEEDPLEMGHSKDAWGKNRCCVFAIYTK
;
A
#
# COMPACT_ATOMS: atom_id res chain seq x y z
N MET A 1 -54.46 6.41 -15.15
CA MET A 1 -54.88 7.44 -16.13
C MET A 1 -53.61 8.11 -16.58
N ASN A 2 -53.16 7.65 -17.72
CA ASN A 2 -52.56 8.43 -18.82
C ASN A 2 -51.21 9.13 -18.53
N ILE A 3 -50.22 8.99 -19.32
CA ILE A 3 -49.97 8.61 -20.73
C ILE A 3 -48.79 9.48 -21.23
N TYR A 4 -47.95 8.85 -22.03
CA TYR A 4 -47.14 9.31 -23.15
C TYR A 4 -45.72 9.74 -22.88
N LYS A 5 -44.78 8.92 -23.34
CA LYS A 5 -44.23 8.82 -24.71
C LYS A 5 -43.59 10.14 -25.16
N TRP A 6 -42.29 10.11 -25.42
CA TRP A 6 -41.72 10.43 -26.74
C TRP A 6 -40.36 9.84 -26.91
N ILE A 7 -40.23 9.08 -27.96
CA ILE A 7 -39.05 8.52 -28.58
C ILE A 7 -38.45 9.66 -29.44
N SER A 8 -37.16 9.85 -29.44
CA SER A 8 -36.48 10.48 -30.56
C SER A 8 -35.17 9.78 -30.84
N LEU A 9 -35.14 9.27 -32.04
CA LEU A 9 -34.14 8.53 -32.79
C LEU A 9 -33.08 9.48 -33.34
N SER A 10 -31.90 8.88 -33.58
CA SER A 10 -30.89 9.25 -34.58
C SER A 10 -29.84 10.30 -34.25
N SER A 11 -28.59 9.88 -34.15
CA SER A 11 -27.66 10.16 -35.23
C SER A 11 -26.39 9.29 -35.10
N LEU A 12 -26.27 8.41 -36.06
CA LEU A 12 -25.08 7.63 -36.39
C LEU A 12 -24.07 8.58 -37.02
N THR A 13 -22.95 8.84 -36.39
CA THR A 13 -21.82 9.50 -37.04
C THR A 13 -20.60 8.60 -36.97
N VAL A 14 -20.39 7.90 -38.04
CA VAL A 14 -19.13 7.25 -38.41
C VAL A 14 -18.12 8.35 -38.71
N CYS A 15 -17.03 8.42 -38.04
CA CYS A 15 -15.88 9.19 -38.45
C CYS A 15 -14.60 8.38 -38.37
N ALA A 16 -13.95 8.40 -39.52
CA ALA A 16 -12.87 7.57 -39.99
C ALA A 16 -11.58 7.64 -39.17
N MET A 17 -10.86 6.54 -39.24
CA MET A 17 -9.46 6.38 -38.87
C MET A 17 -8.56 7.40 -39.54
N VAL A 18 -7.68 7.99 -38.75
CA VAL A 18 -6.43 8.52 -39.28
C VAL A 18 -5.30 7.91 -38.48
N LEU A 19 -4.67 6.91 -39.06
CA LEU A 19 -3.36 6.42 -38.67
C LEU A 19 -2.33 7.50 -39.01
N SER A 20 -1.81 8.16 -38.01
CA SER A 20 -0.60 8.97 -38.15
C SER A 20 0.49 8.35 -37.31
N GLY A 21 1.34 7.60 -37.95
CA GLY A 21 2.60 7.13 -37.38
C GLY A 21 3.54 8.31 -37.23
N CYS A 22 4.03 8.51 -36.02
CA CYS A 22 5.20 9.34 -35.79
C CYS A 22 6.36 8.45 -35.33
N GLN A 23 7.32 8.34 -36.23
CA GLN A 23 8.66 7.81 -36.02
C GLN A 23 9.37 8.63 -34.92
N ASN A 24 9.96 7.98 -33.97
CA ASN A 24 10.88 8.58 -33.02
C ASN A 24 12.32 8.39 -33.51
N PRO A 25 13.03 9.43 -33.93
CA PRO A 25 14.46 9.37 -34.12
C PRO A 25 15.14 10.12 -32.97
N ASN A 26 15.61 9.44 -31.95
CA ASN A 26 16.82 9.87 -31.28
C ASN A 26 17.49 8.73 -30.49
N SER A 27 18.41 8.10 -31.17
CA SER A 27 19.53 7.37 -30.61
C SER A 27 20.59 8.41 -30.20
N GLY A 28 20.82 8.57 -28.94
CA GLY A 28 21.92 9.38 -28.39
C GLY A 28 22.39 8.73 -27.11
N GLY A 29 23.61 8.25 -27.13
CA GLY A 29 24.30 7.40 -26.18
C GLY A 29 24.65 8.04 -24.81
N PRO A 30 25.49 7.33 -24.05
CA PRO A 30 25.48 7.35 -22.59
C PRO A 30 26.33 8.52 -22.07
N ASP A 31 26.01 8.95 -20.87
CA ASP A 31 26.89 9.61 -19.91
C ASP A 31 26.15 10.77 -19.23
N GLY A 32 25.83 10.57 -17.97
CA GLY A 32 25.26 11.62 -17.14
C GLY A 32 24.87 11.07 -15.77
N LEU A 33 25.85 10.71 -14.96
CA LEU A 33 25.73 10.69 -13.51
C LEU A 33 25.25 12.05 -13.04
N GLY A 34 23.93 12.25 -13.05
CA GLY A 34 23.27 13.36 -12.37
C GLY A 34 23.39 13.12 -10.88
N GLY A 35 24.42 13.67 -10.27
CA GLY A 35 24.58 13.69 -8.84
C GLY A 35 23.34 14.29 -8.20
N VAL A 36 22.71 13.54 -7.32
CA VAL A 36 21.75 14.05 -6.36
C VAL A 36 22.55 14.97 -5.44
N SER A 37 22.46 16.28 -5.70
CA SER A 37 22.99 17.29 -4.80
C SER A 37 22.21 17.19 -3.50
N GLY A 38 22.80 16.50 -2.53
CA GLY A 38 22.30 16.44 -1.18
C GLY A 38 22.36 17.81 -0.54
N THR A 39 21.29 18.56 -0.62
CA THR A 39 21.08 19.69 0.28
C THR A 39 20.50 19.13 1.56
N ALA A 40 21.34 18.96 2.58
CA ALA A 40 20.90 18.66 3.92
C ALA A 40 20.09 19.84 4.45
N ILE A 41 18.78 19.70 4.49
CA ILE A 41 17.89 20.64 5.15
C ILE A 41 16.84 19.82 5.90
N GLY A 42 16.90 19.82 7.24
CA GLY A 42 15.80 19.55 8.15
C GLY A 42 15.26 18.10 8.18
N ASP A 43 15.07 17.61 9.35
CA ASP A 43 14.71 16.23 9.75
C ASP A 43 13.32 15.72 9.29
N ASP A 44 12.77 16.15 8.15
CA ASP A 44 11.47 15.71 7.66
C ASP A 44 11.39 15.65 6.11
N VAL A 45 12.38 15.05 5.46
CA VAL A 45 12.20 14.74 4.02
C VAL A 45 11.34 13.48 3.91
N LEU A 46 10.06 13.68 3.66
CA LEU A 46 9.14 12.60 3.34
C LEU A 46 9.63 11.93 2.03
N LEU A 47 10.12 10.72 2.13
CA LEU A 47 10.43 9.92 0.96
C LEU A 47 9.11 9.56 0.27
N THR A 48 8.97 9.93 -0.98
CA THR A 48 7.79 9.62 -1.78
C THR A 48 8.16 8.70 -2.93
N ASP A 49 7.22 7.87 -3.33
CA ASP A 49 7.31 7.06 -4.55
C ASP A 49 7.15 7.93 -5.82
N GLN A 50 7.19 7.27 -7.00
CA GLN A 50 7.01 7.93 -8.31
C GLN A 50 5.66 8.65 -8.47
N ASN A 51 4.67 8.33 -7.63
CA ASN A 51 3.33 8.93 -7.63
C ASN A 51 3.17 10.02 -6.57
N GLY A 52 4.25 10.37 -5.86
CA GLY A 52 4.22 11.35 -4.77
C GLY A 52 3.60 10.83 -3.48
N LEU A 53 3.41 9.51 -3.36
CA LEU A 53 2.92 8.88 -2.14
C LEU A 53 4.07 8.61 -1.17
N PRO A 54 3.84 8.72 0.15
CA PRO A 54 4.86 8.38 1.15
C PRO A 54 5.34 6.94 0.96
N SER A 55 6.65 6.75 0.88
CA SER A 55 7.27 5.43 0.70
C SER A 55 7.85 4.87 1.99
N ASP A 56 7.90 5.68 3.05
CA ASP A 56 8.47 5.31 4.34
C ASP A 56 7.73 5.98 5.51
N GLY A 57 7.94 5.46 6.73
CA GLY A 57 7.33 5.95 7.95
C GLY A 57 7.98 5.38 9.21
N ASP A 58 7.62 5.92 10.38
CA ASP A 58 8.07 5.44 11.67
C ASP A 58 7.35 4.13 12.06
N ARG A 59 8.11 3.04 12.16
CA ARG A 59 7.64 1.68 12.51
C ARG A 59 7.75 1.38 14.01
N SER A 60 8.29 2.29 14.80
CA SER A 60 8.54 2.06 16.23
C SER A 60 7.36 2.42 17.14
N MET A 61 6.35 3.10 16.61
CA MET A 61 5.26 3.68 17.40
C MET A 61 4.25 2.67 17.90
N PHE A 62 4.03 1.58 17.16
CA PHE A 62 2.98 0.61 17.45
C PHE A 62 3.46 -0.83 17.37
N GLU A 63 2.81 -1.70 18.13
CA GLU A 63 3.04 -3.14 18.06
C GLU A 63 2.49 -3.74 16.77
N TYR A 64 3.21 -4.70 16.22
CA TYR A 64 2.81 -5.40 14.98
C TYR A 64 1.63 -6.34 15.23
N VAL A 65 0.78 -6.47 14.22
CA VAL A 65 -0.31 -7.46 14.19
C VAL A 65 0.25 -8.77 13.64
N TYR A 66 0.10 -9.86 14.38
CA TYR A 66 0.60 -11.18 13.98
C TYR A 66 -0.51 -12.08 13.45
N PHE A 67 -0.11 -12.98 12.56
CA PHE A 67 -1.04 -13.89 11.89
C PHE A 67 -0.65 -15.35 12.10
N SER A 68 -1.66 -16.22 12.15
CA SER A 68 -1.48 -17.65 12.08
C SER A 68 -0.87 -18.06 10.72
N TYR A 69 -0.30 -19.26 10.68
CA TYR A 69 0.24 -19.81 9.44
C TYR A 69 -0.84 -19.88 8.37
N ASP A 70 -0.49 -19.43 7.17
CA ASP A 70 -1.38 -19.43 6.00
C ASP A 70 -2.73 -18.72 6.21
N SER A 71 -2.75 -17.70 7.07
CA SER A 71 -3.94 -16.93 7.42
C SER A 71 -3.74 -15.44 7.20
N SER A 72 -4.81 -14.76 6.78
CA SER A 72 -4.92 -13.30 6.71
C SER A 72 -5.98 -12.74 7.65
N GLY A 73 -6.69 -13.59 8.41
CA GLY A 73 -7.70 -13.15 9.38
C GLY A 73 -7.07 -12.54 10.63
N VAL A 74 -7.57 -11.37 11.04
CA VAL A 74 -7.16 -10.72 12.29
C VAL A 74 -7.77 -11.49 13.47
N GLU A 75 -6.90 -11.98 14.36
CA GLU A 75 -7.35 -12.67 15.57
C GLU A 75 -7.80 -11.66 16.64
N SER A 76 -8.75 -12.05 17.49
CA SER A 76 -9.30 -11.15 18.53
C SER A 76 -8.25 -10.59 19.50
N ARG A 77 -7.17 -11.32 19.75
CA ARG A 77 -6.06 -10.84 20.59
C ARG A 77 -5.23 -9.71 19.94
N GLU A 78 -5.31 -9.56 18.63
CA GLU A 78 -4.57 -8.57 17.86
C GLU A 78 -5.36 -7.26 17.67
N THR A 79 -6.68 -7.27 17.92
CA THR A 79 -7.56 -6.12 17.65
C THR A 79 -7.19 -4.87 18.42
N GLN A 80 -6.76 -5.00 19.67
CA GLN A 80 -6.37 -3.86 20.51
C GLN A 80 -5.21 -3.04 19.92
N LYS A 81 -4.30 -3.70 19.19
CA LYS A 81 -3.19 -3.02 18.51
C LYS A 81 -3.69 -2.14 17.37
N ILE A 82 -4.65 -2.64 16.60
CA ILE A 82 -5.27 -1.89 15.50
C ILE A 82 -6.10 -0.74 16.06
N GLU A 83 -6.82 -0.95 17.15
CA GLU A 83 -7.59 0.08 17.85
C GLU A 83 -6.70 1.22 18.35
N ALA A 84 -5.49 0.91 18.85
CA ALA A 84 -4.52 1.93 19.27
C ALA A 84 -4.09 2.81 18.08
N VAL A 85 -3.80 2.21 16.92
CA VAL A 85 -3.48 2.94 15.68
C VAL A 85 -4.67 3.78 15.22
N ALA A 86 -5.89 3.23 15.23
CA ALA A 86 -7.10 3.95 14.83
C ALA A 86 -7.32 5.19 15.71
N ASN A 87 -7.20 5.06 17.03
CA ASN A 87 -7.34 6.17 17.97
C ASN A 87 -6.29 7.26 17.70
N TYR A 88 -5.05 6.87 17.43
CA TYR A 88 -3.99 7.82 17.10
C TYR A 88 -4.29 8.58 15.79
N LEU A 89 -4.66 7.87 14.73
CA LEU A 89 -4.94 8.49 13.42
C LEU A 89 -6.19 9.39 13.45
N ASN A 90 -7.23 8.98 14.17
CA ASN A 90 -8.45 9.79 14.34
C ASN A 90 -8.17 11.07 15.14
N GLY A 91 -7.19 11.06 16.05
CA GLY A 91 -6.74 12.24 16.81
C GLY A 91 -5.73 13.12 16.06
N ASN A 92 -5.15 12.65 14.94
CA ASN A 92 -4.05 13.32 14.25
C ASN A 92 -4.27 13.34 12.73
N SER A 93 -5.08 14.29 12.25
CA SER A 93 -5.50 14.39 10.84
C SER A 93 -4.35 14.61 9.84
N SER A 94 -3.20 15.12 10.30
CA SER A 94 -1.98 15.28 9.50
C SER A 94 -1.16 13.98 9.37
N LYS A 95 -1.56 12.91 10.06
CA LYS A 95 -0.85 11.63 10.01
C LYS A 95 -1.58 10.62 9.12
N GLY A 96 -0.80 9.71 8.57
CA GLY A 96 -1.25 8.54 7.85
C GLY A 96 -0.45 7.31 8.24
N VAL A 97 -0.84 6.16 7.72
CA VAL A 97 -0.18 4.88 7.96
C VAL A 97 0.04 4.13 6.66
N ILE A 98 1.21 3.53 6.52
CA ILE A 98 1.48 2.49 5.54
C ILE A 98 1.38 1.16 6.29
N LEU A 99 0.52 0.28 5.81
CA LEU A 99 0.39 -1.09 6.30
C LEU A 99 1.34 -1.98 5.50
N GLU A 100 2.33 -2.56 6.15
CA GLU A 100 3.35 -3.39 5.50
C GLU A 100 3.11 -4.86 5.85
N GLY A 101 2.84 -5.68 4.84
CA GLY A 101 2.51 -7.09 5.00
C GLY A 101 3.70 -7.99 4.78
N HIS A 102 4.00 -8.83 5.78
CA HIS A 102 5.11 -9.77 5.76
C HIS A 102 4.62 -11.21 5.88
N CYS A 103 5.39 -12.13 5.33
CA CYS A 103 5.19 -13.57 5.38
C CYS A 103 6.47 -14.28 5.81
N ASP A 104 6.33 -15.49 6.34
CA ASP A 104 7.47 -16.37 6.50
C ASP A 104 7.88 -16.98 5.14
N GLU A 105 9.08 -17.53 5.05
CA GLU A 105 9.71 -18.03 3.84
C GLU A 105 9.06 -19.28 3.20
N ARG A 106 8.02 -19.83 3.81
CA ARG A 106 7.37 -21.06 3.33
C ARG A 106 6.30 -20.75 2.31
N GLY A 107 6.48 -21.24 1.08
CA GLY A 107 5.59 -21.01 -0.05
C GLY A 107 6.34 -20.54 -1.28
N SER A 108 5.62 -20.10 -2.30
CA SER A 108 6.24 -19.40 -3.42
C SER A 108 6.22 -17.88 -3.16
N ARG A 109 7.17 -17.19 -3.76
CA ARG A 109 7.29 -15.73 -3.70
C ARG A 109 5.97 -15.04 -4.05
N GLU A 110 5.35 -15.43 -5.15
CA GLU A 110 4.09 -14.86 -5.64
C GLU A 110 2.94 -15.13 -4.67
N TYR A 111 2.90 -16.34 -4.10
CA TYR A 111 1.90 -16.67 -3.09
C TYR A 111 2.05 -15.83 -1.84
N ASN A 112 3.28 -15.68 -1.32
CA ASN A 112 3.56 -14.91 -0.12
C ASN A 112 3.33 -13.41 -0.34
N LEU A 113 3.64 -12.89 -1.53
CA LEU A 113 3.30 -11.50 -1.88
C LEU A 113 1.77 -11.27 -1.82
N ALA A 114 0.99 -12.17 -2.41
CA ALA A 114 -0.47 -12.11 -2.37
C ALA A 114 -1.04 -12.33 -0.96
N LEU A 115 -0.42 -13.19 -0.14
CA LEU A 115 -0.84 -13.41 1.24
C LEU A 115 -0.55 -12.18 2.11
N GLY A 116 0.61 -11.55 1.95
CA GLY A 116 0.95 -10.28 2.61
C GLY A 116 -0.05 -9.18 2.26
N GLU A 117 -0.45 -9.07 0.99
CA GLU A 117 -1.49 -8.13 0.56
C GLU A 117 -2.83 -8.41 1.24
N ARG A 118 -3.30 -9.66 1.28
CA ARG A 118 -4.54 -10.00 1.99
C ARG A 118 -4.50 -9.66 3.47
N ARG A 119 -3.34 -9.78 4.14
CA ARG A 119 -3.14 -9.41 5.55
C ARG A 119 -3.34 -7.91 5.76
N VAL A 120 -2.66 -7.08 4.97
CA VAL A 120 -2.79 -5.63 5.10
C VAL A 120 -4.19 -5.13 4.76
N LEU A 121 -4.87 -5.75 3.78
CA LEU A 121 -6.25 -5.41 3.46
C LEU A 121 -7.20 -5.74 4.62
N SER A 122 -7.01 -6.85 5.32
CA SER A 122 -7.82 -7.19 6.50
C SER A 122 -7.63 -6.18 7.65
N VAL A 123 -6.38 -5.70 7.86
CA VAL A 123 -6.10 -4.65 8.86
C VAL A 123 -6.68 -3.30 8.42
N ARG A 124 -6.56 -2.95 7.13
CA ARG A 124 -7.14 -1.74 6.55
C ARG A 124 -8.65 -1.68 6.73
N ASP A 125 -9.34 -2.76 6.40
CA ASP A 125 -10.80 -2.84 6.54
C ASP A 125 -11.21 -2.65 8.01
N TYR A 126 -10.43 -3.20 8.95
CA TYR A 126 -10.68 -3.01 10.37
C TYR A 126 -10.45 -1.56 10.80
N LEU A 127 -9.37 -0.90 10.37
CA LEU A 127 -9.11 0.53 10.63
C LEU A 127 -10.24 1.42 10.08
N ILE A 128 -10.72 1.15 8.87
CA ILE A 128 -11.85 1.88 8.26
C ILE A 128 -13.13 1.68 9.09
N SER A 129 -13.38 0.47 9.57
CA SER A 129 -14.54 0.19 10.43
C SER A 129 -14.49 0.96 11.76
N LEU A 130 -13.30 1.33 12.23
CA LEU A 130 -13.05 2.18 13.39
C LEU A 130 -13.06 3.70 13.07
N GLY A 131 -13.42 4.07 11.84
CA GLY A 131 -13.58 5.46 11.42
C GLY A 131 -12.32 6.13 10.89
N VAL A 132 -11.23 5.40 10.67
CA VAL A 132 -10.03 5.96 10.02
C VAL A 132 -10.35 6.26 8.56
N ASN A 133 -9.97 7.46 8.10
CA ASN A 133 -10.18 7.85 6.71
C ASN A 133 -9.33 6.99 5.78
N ASP A 134 -9.96 6.39 4.77
CA ASP A 134 -9.31 5.55 3.77
C ASP A 134 -8.11 6.23 3.10
N SER A 135 -8.20 7.52 2.80
CA SER A 135 -7.10 8.30 2.21
C SER A 135 -5.86 8.45 3.11
N ALA A 136 -5.98 8.10 4.39
CA ALA A 136 -4.87 8.09 5.34
C ALA A 136 -4.15 6.74 5.44
N ILE A 137 -4.64 5.73 4.73
CA ILE A 137 -4.14 4.36 4.82
C ILE A 137 -3.56 3.95 3.46
N GLN A 138 -2.32 3.52 3.45
CA GLN A 138 -1.68 2.90 2.30
C GLN A 138 -1.34 1.45 2.62
N THR A 139 -1.24 0.61 1.61
CA THR A 139 -0.90 -0.80 1.76
C THR A 139 0.31 -1.15 0.92
N LYS A 140 1.16 -2.03 1.46
CA LYS A 140 2.32 -2.58 0.76
C LYS A 140 2.56 -4.00 1.24
N SER A 141 2.78 -4.92 0.32
CA SER A 141 3.22 -6.27 0.66
C SER A 141 4.68 -6.47 0.30
N TYR A 142 5.43 -6.99 1.23
CA TYR A 142 6.80 -7.47 1.00
C TYR A 142 6.82 -9.00 0.81
N GLY A 143 5.72 -9.70 1.13
CA GLY A 143 5.74 -11.15 1.12
C GLY A 143 6.82 -11.70 2.05
N GLU A 144 7.72 -12.53 1.52
CA GLU A 144 8.87 -13.09 2.22
C GLU A 144 10.19 -12.34 1.95
N GLU A 145 10.16 -11.28 1.13
CA GLU A 145 11.38 -10.64 0.61
C GLU A 145 12.08 -9.73 1.62
N ASP A 146 11.35 -9.26 2.63
CA ASP A 146 11.88 -8.38 3.69
C ASP A 146 11.58 -8.99 5.07
N PRO A 147 12.33 -10.01 5.50
CA PRO A 147 12.09 -10.67 6.78
C PRO A 147 12.52 -9.78 7.95
N LEU A 148 11.64 -9.61 8.93
CA LEU A 148 11.93 -8.87 10.17
C LEU A 148 12.84 -9.66 11.13
N GLU A 149 12.77 -10.97 11.09
CA GLU A 149 13.62 -11.87 11.87
C GLU A 149 14.28 -12.88 10.95
N MET A 150 15.60 -12.91 10.98
CA MET A 150 16.39 -13.84 10.18
C MET A 150 16.39 -15.23 10.78
N GLY A 151 16.36 -16.26 9.95
CA GLY A 151 16.48 -17.68 10.34
C GLY A 151 15.28 -18.53 9.99
N HIS A 152 15.45 -19.87 10.14
CA HIS A 152 14.52 -20.90 9.67
C HIS A 152 13.81 -21.59 10.84
N SER A 153 13.72 -20.95 12.00
CA SER A 153 13.04 -21.50 13.17
C SER A 153 11.54 -21.17 13.16
N LYS A 154 10.76 -21.96 13.90
CA LYS A 154 9.32 -21.67 14.09
C LYS A 154 9.09 -20.29 14.74
N ASP A 155 10.01 -19.84 15.58
CA ASP A 155 9.91 -18.54 16.25
C ASP A 155 10.20 -17.41 15.27
N ALA A 156 11.25 -17.52 14.42
CA ALA A 156 11.53 -16.56 13.35
C ALA A 156 10.35 -16.50 12.37
N TRP A 157 9.83 -17.62 11.93
CA TRP A 157 8.64 -17.65 11.08
C TRP A 157 7.43 -16.97 11.73
N GLY A 158 7.24 -17.17 13.06
CA GLY A 158 6.18 -16.51 13.83
C GLY A 158 6.27 -14.99 13.77
N LYS A 159 7.47 -14.45 13.92
CA LYS A 159 7.73 -13.00 13.88
C LYS A 159 7.58 -12.41 12.48
N ASN A 160 7.87 -13.19 11.44
CA ASN A 160 7.75 -12.74 10.05
C ASN A 160 6.30 -12.74 9.53
N ARG A 161 5.37 -13.40 10.20
CA ARG A 161 3.96 -13.39 9.82
C ARG A 161 3.24 -12.22 10.46
N CYS A 162 3.41 -11.01 9.93
CA CYS A 162 2.84 -9.82 10.55
C CYS A 162 2.42 -8.73 9.56
N CYS A 163 1.69 -7.75 10.09
CA CYS A 163 1.47 -6.44 9.50
C CYS A 163 2.14 -5.40 10.40
N VAL A 164 3.01 -4.59 9.80
CA VAL A 164 3.71 -3.47 10.43
C VAL A 164 2.98 -2.17 10.13
N PHE A 165 2.98 -1.25 11.09
CA PHE A 165 2.43 0.09 10.94
C PHE A 165 3.56 1.10 10.79
N ALA A 166 3.74 1.66 9.59
CA ALA A 166 4.68 2.75 9.36
C ALA A 166 3.92 4.08 9.33
N ILE A 167 4.10 4.90 10.36
CA ILE A 167 3.37 6.18 10.51
C ILE A 167 4.12 7.27 9.77
N TYR A 168 3.43 8.01 8.90
CA TYR A 168 4.00 9.13 8.16
C TYR A 168 3.22 10.44 8.39
N THR A 169 3.83 11.55 8.03
CA THR A 169 3.19 12.87 7.99
C THR A 169 2.68 13.14 6.57
N LYS A 170 1.45 13.55 6.43
CA LYS A 170 0.82 13.91 5.14
C LYS A 170 1.30 15.27 4.67
#